data_4888170833ffffa2e2999f867b7513ab
#
_entry.id   4888170833ffffa2e2999f867b7513ab
#
_cell.length_a   1.000
_cell.length_b   1.000
_cell.length_c   1.000
_cell.angle_alpha   90.00
_cell.angle_beta   90.00
_cell.angle_gamma   90.00
#
_symmetry.space_group_name_H-M   'P 1'
#
loop_
_entity.id
_entity.type
_entity.pdbx_description
1 polymer ?
#
loop_
_entity_poly.entity_id
_entity_poly.type
_entity_poly.pdbx_seq_one_letter_code
_entity_poly.pdbx_strand_id
1 'polypeptide(L)'
;EPRRPARAALLACTAVTASLLPGCSAPVGSVEPTGPELPAATGWRAETVVRGLAHPWSVAWLPSGDALITVRPGRLRLLRGGALDPAPISGLPDICGDCGQGGLLDVALHPDFAQNRLVYLTFAEGDGERNRTALARGRLDGDGKRLLDTEIIFRNADWKSGGQHFGSRLVWLPDGTLLMSIGDGGNPPVSFGGDVIRKQAQNTGTHFGSVLRLTDDGRAPADNPFVGKPGAKPEIYSYGHRNIQGMVRHPDSGRIYANEHGSRGGDELNEIRPGDNYGWPEVTYSNEYWGPRISEVTQRPDVTGPLVVWTPSKAPSGLTVYTGKRFPHWRGDLLSGALKFQEIHRLHLEGGRIVDEEKLGVGERVRDVRMGPDGELYVLTDAANGALLRIVPD
;
A
#
# COMPACT_ATOMS: atom_id res chain seq x y z
N GLU A 1 -51.62 57.84 49.57
CA GLU A 1 -51.52 56.42 49.23
C GLU A 1 -50.37 56.29 48.20
N PRO A 2 -49.31 55.50 48.49
CA PRO A 2 -48.15 55.44 47.61
C PRO A 2 -48.26 54.20 46.70
N ARG A 3 -48.00 54.43 45.43
CA ARG A 3 -47.87 53.42 44.39
C ARG A 3 -46.52 52.62 44.54
N ARG A 4 -46.65 51.28 44.54
CA ARG A 4 -45.48 50.33 44.51
C ARG A 4 -44.87 50.32 43.14
N PRO A 5 -43.52 50.23 43.02
CA PRO A 5 -42.86 50.05 41.75
C PRO A 5 -42.80 48.55 41.37
N ALA A 6 -42.93 48.29 40.05
CA ALA A 6 -42.83 46.96 39.42
C ALA A 6 -41.37 46.47 39.43
N ARG A 7 -41.19 45.19 39.81
CA ARG A 7 -39.89 44.50 39.71
C ARG A 7 -39.67 44.06 38.27
N ALA A 8 -38.61 44.55 37.65
CA ALA A 8 -38.08 44.03 36.41
C ALA A 8 -37.25 42.76 36.72
N ALA A 9 -37.61 41.64 36.08
CA ALA A 9 -36.85 40.41 36.14
C ALA A 9 -35.72 40.49 35.10
N LEU A 10 -34.45 40.50 35.55
CA LEU A 10 -33.29 40.30 34.70
C LEU A 10 -33.19 38.78 34.37
N LEU A 11 -33.35 38.44 33.08
CA LEU A 11 -32.93 37.16 32.58
C LEU A 11 -31.40 37.19 32.38
N ALA A 12 -30.68 36.42 33.17
CA ALA A 12 -29.28 36.15 32.98
C ALA A 12 -29.13 35.05 31.89
N CYS A 13 -28.65 35.45 30.71
CA CYS A 13 -28.15 34.51 29.70
C CYS A 13 -26.78 34.01 30.16
N THR A 14 -26.75 32.76 30.65
CA THR A 14 -25.47 32.03 30.83
C THR A 14 -25.01 31.53 29.49
N ALA A 15 -23.98 32.17 28.96
CA ALA A 15 -23.21 31.67 27.82
C ALA A 15 -22.39 30.44 28.26
N VAL A 16 -22.74 29.25 27.77
CA VAL A 16 -21.93 28.04 27.91
C VAL A 16 -20.81 28.13 26.86
N THR A 17 -19.63 28.54 27.32
CA THR A 17 -18.40 28.39 26.53
C THR A 17 -18.02 26.92 26.51
N ALA A 18 -18.23 26.26 25.37
CA ALA A 18 -17.66 24.95 25.11
C ALA A 18 -16.14 25.09 24.94
N SER A 19 -15.41 24.76 25.97
CA SER A 19 -13.95 24.59 25.90
C SER A 19 -13.64 23.35 25.07
N LEU A 20 -13.18 23.56 23.84
CA LEU A 20 -12.51 22.53 23.04
C LEU A 20 -11.17 22.22 23.75
N LEU A 21 -11.15 21.14 24.51
CA LEU A 21 -9.91 20.54 24.99
C LEU A 21 -9.15 19.99 23.76
N PRO A 22 -7.87 20.33 23.58
CA PRO A 22 -7.04 19.63 22.62
C PRO A 22 -6.97 18.17 23.05
N GLY A 23 -7.39 17.27 22.16
CA GLY A 23 -7.24 15.83 22.36
C GLY A 23 -5.77 15.52 22.61
N CYS A 24 -5.42 15.20 23.84
CA CYS A 24 -4.14 14.57 24.17
C CYS A 24 -4.18 13.19 23.51
N SER A 25 -3.50 13.05 22.37
CA SER A 25 -3.10 11.75 21.86
C SER A 25 -2.25 11.12 22.96
N ALA A 26 -2.70 10.00 23.52
CA ALA A 26 -1.88 9.22 24.43
C ALA A 26 -0.55 8.90 23.73
N PRO A 27 0.60 8.96 24.43
CA PRO A 27 1.86 8.55 23.85
C PRO A 27 1.70 7.11 23.35
N VAL A 28 1.98 6.89 22.06
CA VAL A 28 2.02 5.55 21.47
C VAL A 28 3.12 4.81 22.24
N GLY A 29 2.75 3.78 22.99
CA GLY A 29 3.72 2.94 23.70
C GLY A 29 4.69 2.33 22.68
N SER A 30 5.92 2.04 23.12
CA SER A 30 6.92 1.38 22.30
C SER A 30 6.36 0.06 21.75
N VAL A 31 6.37 -0.08 20.42
CA VAL A 31 6.04 -1.34 19.77
C VAL A 31 7.27 -2.24 19.88
N GLU A 32 7.15 -3.36 20.59
CA GLU A 32 8.21 -4.35 20.63
C GLU A 32 8.22 -5.13 19.32
N PRO A 33 9.40 -5.32 18.69
CA PRO A 33 9.50 -6.10 17.46
C PRO A 33 9.05 -7.55 17.69
N THR A 34 8.12 -8.03 16.86
CA THR A 34 7.72 -9.45 16.87
C THR A 34 8.87 -10.33 16.38
N GLY A 35 9.17 -11.37 17.15
CA GLY A 35 10.19 -12.36 16.81
C GLY A 35 9.80 -13.25 15.63
N PRO A 36 10.69 -14.19 15.23
CA PRO A 36 10.43 -15.09 14.10
C PRO A 36 9.39 -16.19 14.40
N GLU A 37 9.13 -16.47 15.67
CA GLU A 37 8.25 -17.55 16.10
C GLU A 37 6.83 -17.04 16.28
N LEU A 38 5.97 -17.37 15.32
CA LEU A 38 4.53 -17.13 15.38
C LEU A 38 3.77 -18.45 15.37
N PRO A 39 2.60 -18.53 16.02
CA PRO A 39 1.75 -19.71 15.91
C PRO A 39 1.35 -19.92 14.45
N ALA A 40 1.28 -21.19 14.05
CA ALA A 40 0.84 -21.57 12.74
C ALA A 40 -0.68 -21.68 12.72
N ALA A 41 -1.32 -21.02 11.75
CA ALA A 41 -2.74 -21.23 11.45
C ALA A 41 -2.97 -22.68 10.95
N THR A 42 -4.09 -23.24 11.31
CA THR A 42 -4.52 -24.60 10.93
C THR A 42 -5.87 -24.58 10.21
N GLY A 43 -6.27 -25.72 9.62
CA GLY A 43 -7.57 -25.87 8.96
C GLY A 43 -7.66 -25.18 7.61
N TRP A 44 -6.52 -25.05 6.91
CA TRP A 44 -6.45 -24.44 5.58
C TRP A 44 -5.42 -25.15 4.69
N ARG A 45 -5.61 -25.06 3.40
CA ARG A 45 -4.64 -25.47 2.38
C ARG A 45 -4.64 -24.51 1.19
N ALA A 46 -3.55 -24.54 0.42
CA ALA A 46 -3.44 -23.81 -0.84
C ALA A 46 -3.74 -24.72 -2.03
N GLU A 47 -4.61 -24.27 -2.94
CA GLU A 47 -4.90 -24.93 -4.22
C GLU A 47 -4.34 -24.09 -5.38
N THR A 48 -3.63 -24.73 -6.32
CA THR A 48 -3.14 -24.02 -7.51
C THR A 48 -4.30 -23.78 -8.48
N VAL A 49 -4.55 -22.51 -8.81
CA VAL A 49 -5.50 -22.11 -9.86
C VAL A 49 -4.81 -22.13 -11.21
N VAL A 50 -3.64 -21.50 -11.33
CA VAL A 50 -2.85 -21.48 -12.56
C VAL A 50 -1.36 -21.26 -12.25
N ARG A 51 -0.48 -21.81 -13.08
CA ARG A 51 0.98 -21.55 -13.09
C ARG A 51 1.43 -20.99 -14.44
N GLY A 52 2.69 -20.70 -14.58
CA GLY A 52 3.27 -20.14 -15.80
C GLY A 52 3.33 -18.61 -15.81
N LEU A 53 3.20 -17.97 -14.67
CA LEU A 53 3.31 -16.53 -14.50
C LEU A 53 4.77 -16.14 -14.18
N ALA A 54 5.41 -15.39 -15.06
CA ALA A 54 6.79 -14.94 -14.85
C ALA A 54 6.83 -13.76 -13.86
N HIS A 55 7.18 -14.02 -12.60
CA HIS A 55 7.23 -13.01 -11.54
C HIS A 55 5.95 -12.17 -11.46
N PRO A 56 4.77 -12.77 -11.21
CA PRO A 56 3.53 -12.00 -11.10
C PRO A 56 3.61 -11.03 -9.93
N TRP A 57 3.00 -9.84 -10.09
CA TRP A 57 3.10 -8.80 -9.08
C TRP A 57 1.73 -8.46 -8.45
N SER A 58 0.67 -8.38 -9.23
CA SER A 58 -0.66 -8.01 -8.75
C SER A 58 -1.76 -8.66 -9.59
N VAL A 59 -2.94 -8.82 -9.00
CA VAL A 59 -4.15 -9.33 -9.65
C VAL A 59 -5.33 -8.40 -9.40
N ALA A 60 -6.11 -8.12 -10.46
CA ALA A 60 -7.39 -7.41 -10.37
C ALA A 60 -8.49 -8.23 -11.06
N TRP A 61 -9.61 -8.40 -10.37
CA TRP A 61 -10.73 -9.18 -10.84
C TRP A 61 -11.70 -8.36 -11.67
N LEU A 62 -12.02 -8.82 -12.87
CA LEU A 62 -13.04 -8.24 -13.73
C LEU A 62 -14.45 -8.62 -13.23
N PRO A 63 -15.48 -7.82 -13.52
CA PRO A 63 -16.87 -8.17 -13.17
C PRO A 63 -17.35 -9.51 -13.74
N SER A 64 -16.71 -10.02 -14.81
CA SER A 64 -16.96 -11.33 -15.40
C SER A 64 -16.48 -12.50 -14.54
N GLY A 65 -15.64 -12.25 -13.52
CA GLY A 65 -14.91 -13.29 -12.78
C GLY A 65 -13.55 -13.63 -13.40
N ASP A 66 -13.22 -13.13 -14.59
CA ASP A 66 -11.88 -13.18 -15.16
C ASP A 66 -10.93 -12.27 -14.37
N ALA A 67 -9.61 -12.39 -14.58
CA ALA A 67 -8.64 -11.55 -13.87
C ALA A 67 -7.55 -11.00 -14.78
N LEU A 68 -7.15 -9.77 -14.49
CA LEU A 68 -5.93 -9.15 -15.02
C LEU A 68 -4.78 -9.43 -14.05
N ILE A 69 -3.67 -9.95 -14.55
CA ILE A 69 -2.48 -10.25 -13.75
C ILE A 69 -1.28 -9.55 -14.37
N THR A 70 -0.64 -8.68 -13.59
CA THR A 70 0.63 -8.08 -13.98
C THR A 70 1.77 -9.06 -13.75
N VAL A 71 2.70 -9.12 -14.69
CA VAL A 71 3.97 -9.83 -14.50
C VAL A 71 5.12 -8.84 -14.71
N ARG A 72 6.06 -8.85 -13.78
CA ARG A 72 7.14 -7.84 -13.66
C ARG A 72 7.94 -7.60 -14.94
N PRO A 73 8.22 -8.62 -15.80
CA PRO A 73 8.88 -8.37 -17.10
C PRO A 73 8.09 -7.48 -18.09
N GLY A 74 7.00 -6.86 -17.68
CA GLY A 74 6.29 -5.85 -18.49
C GLY A 74 5.10 -6.39 -19.28
N ARG A 75 4.48 -7.48 -18.85
CA ARG A 75 3.29 -8.02 -19.52
C ARG A 75 2.07 -8.01 -18.60
N LEU A 76 0.91 -7.67 -19.16
CA LEU A 76 -0.40 -7.82 -18.54
C LEU A 76 -1.05 -9.09 -19.10
N ARG A 77 -1.41 -10.02 -18.20
CA ARG A 77 -1.99 -11.32 -18.56
C ARG A 77 -3.48 -11.36 -18.24
N LEU A 78 -4.24 -12.00 -19.07
CA LEU A 78 -5.65 -12.28 -18.84
C LEU A 78 -5.82 -13.74 -18.39
N LEU A 79 -6.44 -13.93 -17.22
CA LEU A 79 -6.94 -15.21 -16.75
C LEU A 79 -8.43 -15.28 -17.06
N ARG A 80 -8.85 -16.24 -17.90
CA ARG A 80 -10.24 -16.42 -18.30
C ARG A 80 -10.67 -17.87 -18.09
N GLY A 81 -11.75 -18.06 -17.33
CA GLY A 81 -12.27 -19.40 -17.06
C GLY A 81 -11.24 -20.33 -16.41
N GLY A 82 -10.31 -19.82 -15.62
CA GLY A 82 -9.25 -20.59 -14.95
C GLY A 82 -8.01 -20.88 -15.81
N ALA A 83 -7.94 -20.39 -17.04
CA ALA A 83 -6.78 -20.54 -17.94
C ALA A 83 -6.20 -19.18 -18.35
N LEU A 84 -4.86 -19.13 -18.49
CA LEU A 84 -4.19 -17.93 -19.03
C LEU A 84 -4.44 -17.85 -20.55
N ASP A 85 -4.90 -16.68 -21.01
CA ASP A 85 -4.91 -16.38 -22.45
C ASP A 85 -3.46 -16.52 -22.96
N PRO A 86 -3.23 -17.22 -24.09
CA PRO A 86 -1.89 -17.39 -24.65
C PRO A 86 -1.16 -16.07 -24.93
N ALA A 87 -1.90 -15.07 -25.42
CA ALA A 87 -1.37 -13.77 -25.74
C ALA A 87 -1.49 -12.79 -24.55
N PRO A 88 -0.45 -11.98 -24.25
CA PRO A 88 -0.58 -10.89 -23.30
C PRO A 88 -1.50 -9.79 -23.85
N ILE A 89 -2.08 -8.99 -22.96
CA ILE A 89 -2.86 -7.81 -23.31
C ILE A 89 -1.92 -6.76 -23.91
N SER A 90 -2.26 -6.25 -25.07
CA SER A 90 -1.49 -5.23 -25.80
C SER A 90 -1.89 -3.80 -25.40
N GLY A 91 -1.18 -2.77 -25.90
CA GLY A 91 -1.50 -1.36 -25.67
C GLY A 91 -0.97 -0.81 -24.33
N LEU A 92 0.00 -1.47 -23.74
CA LEU A 92 0.71 -0.98 -22.56
C LEU A 92 1.66 0.17 -22.90
N PRO A 93 2.01 1.03 -21.92
CA PRO A 93 3.10 1.98 -22.08
C PRO A 93 4.45 1.27 -22.20
N ASP A 94 5.49 2.04 -22.46
CA ASP A 94 6.87 1.53 -22.43
C ASP A 94 7.31 1.27 -20.99
N ILE A 95 7.61 0.02 -20.67
CA ILE A 95 7.87 -0.48 -19.32
C ILE A 95 9.30 -0.99 -19.23
N CYS A 96 10.07 -0.51 -18.25
CA CYS A 96 11.36 -1.06 -17.93
C CYS A 96 11.21 -2.43 -17.23
N GLY A 97 11.20 -3.51 -18.01
CA GLY A 97 11.00 -4.87 -17.49
C GLY A 97 12.23 -5.47 -16.78
N ASP A 98 13.41 -4.87 -16.94
CA ASP A 98 14.70 -5.28 -16.37
C ASP A 98 15.27 -4.30 -15.33
N CYS A 99 14.48 -3.34 -14.86
CA CYS A 99 14.85 -2.40 -13.79
C CYS A 99 14.86 -3.03 -12.39
N GLY A 100 15.48 -4.17 -12.20
CA GLY A 100 15.64 -4.81 -10.89
C GLY A 100 14.31 -5.21 -10.23
N GLN A 101 13.88 -4.46 -9.20
CA GLN A 101 12.58 -4.63 -8.55
C GLN A 101 11.44 -3.96 -9.34
N GLY A 102 11.76 -3.13 -10.31
CA GLY A 102 10.81 -2.46 -11.19
C GLY A 102 10.16 -3.41 -12.20
N GLY A 103 9.51 -2.84 -13.20
CA GLY A 103 8.74 -3.56 -14.20
C GLY A 103 7.28 -3.11 -14.22
N LEU A 104 6.37 -3.98 -14.66
CA LEU A 104 4.93 -3.78 -14.50
C LEU A 104 4.51 -4.25 -13.11
N LEU A 105 3.90 -3.37 -12.32
CA LEU A 105 3.73 -3.55 -10.89
C LEU A 105 2.24 -3.71 -10.53
N ASP A 106 1.58 -2.72 -9.96
CA ASP A 106 0.19 -2.89 -9.55
C ASP A 106 -0.81 -2.70 -10.70
N VAL A 107 -1.96 -3.33 -10.57
CA VAL A 107 -3.13 -3.14 -11.42
C VAL A 107 -4.37 -2.89 -10.57
N ALA A 108 -5.12 -1.85 -10.91
CA ALA A 108 -6.40 -1.55 -10.29
C ALA A 108 -7.46 -1.22 -11.36
N LEU A 109 -8.68 -1.66 -11.14
CA LEU A 109 -9.82 -1.23 -11.95
C LEU A 109 -10.39 0.06 -11.37
N HIS A 110 -10.88 0.94 -12.24
CA HIS A 110 -11.67 2.08 -11.79
C HIS A 110 -12.90 1.60 -11.00
N PRO A 111 -13.36 2.29 -9.94
CA PRO A 111 -14.58 1.91 -9.22
C PRO A 111 -15.80 1.73 -10.13
N ASP A 112 -15.94 2.55 -11.18
CA ASP A 112 -16.99 2.46 -12.19
C ASP A 112 -16.57 1.68 -13.44
N PHE A 113 -15.72 0.66 -13.27
CA PHE A 113 -15.18 -0.12 -14.39
C PHE A 113 -16.27 -0.71 -15.31
N ALA A 114 -17.40 -1.12 -14.75
CA ALA A 114 -18.53 -1.64 -15.52
C ALA A 114 -19.03 -0.66 -16.58
N GLN A 115 -18.90 0.65 -16.35
CA GLN A 115 -19.31 1.72 -17.24
C GLN A 115 -18.16 2.22 -18.15
N ASN A 116 -16.97 2.46 -17.56
CA ASN A 116 -15.87 3.13 -18.24
C ASN A 116 -14.75 2.20 -18.72
N ARG A 117 -14.65 0.99 -18.16
CA ARG A 117 -13.64 -0.04 -18.45
C ARG A 117 -12.19 0.42 -18.24
N LEU A 118 -11.97 1.44 -17.38
CA LEU A 118 -10.64 1.97 -17.11
C LEU A 118 -9.84 1.05 -16.21
N VAL A 119 -8.60 0.78 -16.62
CA VAL A 119 -7.58 0.02 -15.92
C VAL A 119 -6.41 0.94 -15.61
N TYR A 120 -5.92 0.90 -14.38
CA TYR A 120 -4.80 1.67 -13.90
C TYR A 120 -3.61 0.75 -13.64
N LEU A 121 -2.44 1.16 -14.09
CA LEU A 121 -1.21 0.39 -14.01
C LEU A 121 -0.08 1.24 -13.47
N THR A 122 0.58 0.78 -12.41
CA THR A 122 1.87 1.34 -11.98
C THR A 122 3.01 0.56 -12.58
N PHE A 123 4.09 1.26 -12.92
CA PHE A 123 5.23 0.63 -13.56
C PHE A 123 6.50 1.45 -13.38
N ALA A 124 7.65 0.82 -13.66
CA ALA A 124 8.92 1.49 -13.81
C ALA A 124 9.06 2.05 -15.23
N GLU A 125 9.17 3.37 -15.37
CA GLU A 125 9.49 4.09 -16.61
C GLU A 125 11.00 4.35 -16.66
N GLY A 126 11.62 4.21 -17.84
CA GLY A 126 13.04 4.45 -18.07
C GLY A 126 13.81 3.17 -18.37
N ASP A 127 14.99 3.06 -17.80
CA ASP A 127 15.94 1.94 -18.00
C ASP A 127 16.66 1.56 -16.69
N GLY A 128 17.61 0.63 -16.76
CA GLY A 128 18.36 0.17 -15.60
C GLY A 128 19.24 1.24 -14.93
N GLU A 129 19.60 2.29 -15.64
CA GLU A 129 20.46 3.37 -15.13
C GLU A 129 19.65 4.57 -14.65
N ARG A 130 18.54 4.87 -15.32
CA ARG A 130 17.70 6.03 -15.04
C ARG A 130 16.22 5.66 -15.13
N ASN A 131 15.56 5.60 -13.99
CA ASN A 131 14.18 5.15 -13.90
C ASN A 131 13.38 5.94 -12.86
N ARG A 132 12.05 5.75 -12.91
CA ARG A 132 11.11 6.31 -11.94
C ARG A 132 9.81 5.52 -11.93
N THR A 133 9.01 5.66 -10.89
CA THR A 133 7.65 5.11 -10.82
C THR A 133 6.69 6.00 -11.59
N ALA A 134 5.83 5.39 -12.41
CA ALA A 134 4.78 6.06 -13.17
C ALA A 134 3.43 5.34 -13.02
N LEU A 135 2.34 6.06 -13.33
CA LEU A 135 0.97 5.58 -13.35
C LEU A 135 0.38 5.83 -14.73
N ALA A 136 -0.11 4.80 -15.37
CA ALA A 136 -0.88 4.88 -16.60
C ALA A 136 -2.32 4.43 -16.38
N ARG A 137 -3.23 4.91 -17.23
CA ARG A 137 -4.57 4.35 -17.38
C ARG A 137 -4.86 4.07 -18.82
N GLY A 138 -5.70 3.08 -19.09
CA GLY A 138 -6.20 2.75 -20.41
C GLY A 138 -7.55 2.07 -20.32
N ARG A 139 -8.31 2.09 -21.39
CA ARG A 139 -9.63 1.47 -21.48
C ARG A 139 -9.51 0.04 -22.02
N LEU A 140 -9.87 -0.96 -21.22
CA LEU A 140 -9.86 -2.35 -21.68
C LEU A 140 -10.92 -2.56 -22.78
N ASP A 141 -10.52 -3.11 -23.91
CA ASP A 141 -11.45 -3.41 -25.01
C ASP A 141 -12.49 -4.49 -24.64
N GLY A 142 -13.49 -4.68 -25.52
CA GLY A 142 -14.59 -5.63 -25.27
C GLY A 142 -14.13 -7.06 -25.07
N ASP A 143 -13.09 -7.47 -25.77
CA ASP A 143 -12.54 -8.82 -25.76
C ASP A 143 -11.52 -9.04 -24.64
N GLY A 144 -11.11 -7.98 -23.94
CA GLY A 144 -10.10 -8.02 -22.87
C GLY A 144 -8.68 -8.25 -23.37
N LYS A 145 -8.40 -7.93 -24.65
CA LYS A 145 -7.10 -8.22 -25.30
C LYS A 145 -6.22 -7.01 -25.51
N ARG A 146 -6.78 -5.80 -25.33
CA ARG A 146 -6.05 -4.56 -25.57
C ARG A 146 -6.49 -3.46 -24.62
N LEU A 147 -5.52 -2.67 -24.16
CA LEU A 147 -5.78 -1.35 -23.58
C LEU A 147 -5.79 -0.32 -24.71
N LEU A 148 -6.89 0.41 -24.82
CA LEU A 148 -7.12 1.50 -25.76
C LEU A 148 -6.87 2.83 -25.05
N ASP A 149 -6.44 3.83 -25.83
CA ASP A 149 -6.28 5.21 -25.35
C ASP A 149 -5.38 5.29 -24.08
N THR A 150 -4.34 4.43 -24.03
CA THR A 150 -3.44 4.36 -22.88
C THR A 150 -2.62 5.64 -22.77
N GLU A 151 -2.70 6.27 -21.60
CA GLU A 151 -1.98 7.49 -21.28
C GLU A 151 -1.27 7.37 -19.92
N ILE A 152 -0.12 8.03 -19.79
CA ILE A 152 0.57 8.15 -18.50
C ILE A 152 0.03 9.40 -17.81
N ILE A 153 -0.72 9.20 -16.74
CA ILE A 153 -1.42 10.26 -16.01
C ILE A 153 -0.62 10.82 -14.83
N PHE A 154 0.38 10.08 -14.34
CA PHE A 154 1.29 10.56 -13.31
C PHE A 154 2.69 9.99 -13.50
N ARG A 155 3.69 10.79 -13.14
CA ARG A 155 5.10 10.41 -13.05
C ARG A 155 5.71 10.94 -11.77
N ASN A 156 6.46 10.11 -11.04
CA ASN A 156 7.37 10.67 -10.05
C ASN A 156 8.21 11.78 -10.72
N ALA A 157 8.20 12.98 -10.15
CA ALA A 157 8.86 14.13 -10.77
C ALA A 157 10.36 13.90 -10.99
N ASP A 158 10.97 13.16 -10.08
CA ASP A 158 12.41 12.96 -10.04
C ASP A 158 12.80 11.57 -10.57
N TRP A 159 13.87 11.55 -11.36
CA TRP A 159 14.53 10.34 -11.81
C TRP A 159 15.53 9.86 -10.76
N LYS A 160 15.72 8.56 -10.66
CA LYS A 160 16.72 7.93 -9.81
C LYS A 160 17.56 6.93 -10.60
N SER A 161 18.72 6.57 -10.05
CA SER A 161 19.48 5.41 -10.45
C SER A 161 19.14 4.19 -9.61
N GLY A 162 19.56 3.01 -10.08
CA GLY A 162 19.34 1.75 -9.38
C GLY A 162 17.92 1.22 -9.49
N GLY A 163 17.79 -0.08 -9.32
CA GLY A 163 16.56 -0.83 -9.56
C GLY A 163 15.78 -1.20 -8.30
N GLN A 164 15.70 -0.32 -7.29
CA GLN A 164 15.08 -0.64 -6.01
C GLN A 164 13.97 0.34 -5.63
N HIS A 165 13.09 -0.08 -4.73
CA HIS A 165 12.11 0.69 -3.97
C HIS A 165 11.20 1.57 -4.84
N PHE A 166 10.40 0.94 -5.68
CA PHE A 166 9.42 1.65 -6.52
C PHE A 166 8.09 1.95 -5.81
N GLY A 167 7.80 1.31 -4.66
CA GLY A 167 6.49 1.37 -4.01
C GLY A 167 5.40 0.74 -4.88
N SER A 168 4.54 1.57 -5.47
CA SER A 168 3.61 1.26 -6.57
C SER A 168 2.21 0.80 -6.19
N ARG A 169 1.90 0.49 -4.94
CA ARG A 169 0.59 -0.03 -4.55
C ARG A 169 -0.49 1.03 -4.71
N LEU A 170 -1.64 0.62 -5.26
CA LEU A 170 -2.82 1.45 -5.54
C LEU A 170 -3.99 1.08 -4.63
N VAL A 171 -4.71 2.08 -4.12
CA VAL A 171 -5.96 1.91 -3.36
C VAL A 171 -6.95 3.01 -3.69
N TRP A 172 -8.14 2.64 -4.18
CA TRP A 172 -9.23 3.58 -4.39
C TRP A 172 -9.88 4.01 -3.07
N LEU A 173 -10.19 5.29 -2.96
CA LEU A 173 -10.98 5.86 -1.87
C LEU A 173 -12.44 6.05 -2.31
N PRO A 174 -13.39 6.11 -1.35
CA PRO A 174 -14.81 6.25 -1.67
C PRO A 174 -15.21 7.54 -2.39
N ASP A 175 -14.36 8.57 -2.30
CA ASP A 175 -14.54 9.85 -2.98
C ASP A 175 -14.07 9.85 -4.45
N GLY A 176 -13.65 8.69 -4.97
CA GLY A 176 -13.15 8.54 -6.33
C GLY A 176 -11.70 8.96 -6.51
N THR A 177 -10.98 9.27 -5.42
CA THR A 177 -9.53 9.51 -5.47
C THR A 177 -8.74 8.22 -5.27
N LEU A 178 -7.47 8.22 -5.69
CA LEU A 178 -6.60 7.06 -5.71
C LEU A 178 -5.36 7.32 -4.85
N LEU A 179 -5.08 6.44 -3.90
CA LEU A 179 -3.79 6.42 -3.21
C LEU A 179 -2.78 5.61 -4.03
N MET A 180 -1.53 6.10 -4.07
CA MET A 180 -0.40 5.45 -4.74
C MET A 180 0.85 5.56 -3.88
N SER A 181 1.54 4.47 -3.62
CA SER A 181 2.81 4.51 -2.88
C SER A 181 4.00 4.72 -3.81
N ILE A 182 4.97 5.51 -3.35
CA ILE A 182 6.29 5.69 -3.99
C ILE A 182 7.36 5.34 -2.95
N GLY A 183 8.33 4.51 -3.34
CA GLY A 183 9.46 4.16 -2.47
C GLY A 183 10.50 5.28 -2.32
N ASP A 184 11.40 5.13 -1.36
CA ASP A 184 12.48 6.10 -1.08
C ASP A 184 13.59 6.16 -2.12
N GLY A 185 13.51 5.31 -3.15
CA GLY A 185 14.45 5.26 -4.27
C GLY A 185 15.57 4.24 -4.14
N GLY A 186 15.87 3.73 -2.94
CA GLY A 186 16.80 2.61 -2.79
C GLY A 186 17.81 2.75 -1.64
N ASN A 187 18.58 1.67 -1.46
CA ASN A 187 19.62 1.59 -0.44
C ASN A 187 20.92 2.29 -0.88
N PRO A 188 21.80 2.66 0.07
CA PRO A 188 23.15 3.09 -0.27
C PRO A 188 23.86 2.05 -1.16
N PRO A 189 24.67 2.47 -2.15
CA PRO A 189 25.18 3.84 -2.39
C PRO A 189 24.29 4.73 -3.28
N VAL A 190 23.05 4.35 -3.57
CA VAL A 190 22.16 5.19 -4.39
C VAL A 190 22.04 6.58 -3.79
N SER A 191 22.34 7.62 -4.60
CA SER A 191 22.37 9.02 -4.17
C SER A 191 21.44 9.89 -5.01
N PHE A 192 20.98 10.99 -4.40
CA PHE A 192 20.19 12.02 -5.03
C PHE A 192 20.51 13.37 -4.37
N GLY A 193 20.75 14.41 -5.18
CA GLY A 193 21.05 15.75 -4.66
C GLY A 193 22.33 15.84 -3.80
N GLY A 194 23.28 14.92 -4.01
CA GLY A 194 24.57 14.91 -3.27
C GLY A 194 24.56 14.13 -1.94
N ASP A 195 23.44 13.48 -1.60
CA ASP A 195 23.31 12.63 -0.40
C ASP A 195 22.65 11.27 -0.74
N VAL A 196 22.61 10.34 0.22
CA VAL A 196 21.90 9.06 0.04
C VAL A 196 20.42 9.30 -0.23
N ILE A 197 19.89 8.69 -1.29
CA ILE A 197 18.54 8.97 -1.79
C ILE A 197 17.44 8.75 -0.74
N ARG A 198 17.58 7.78 0.15
CA ARG A 198 16.59 7.46 1.18
C ARG A 198 16.24 8.64 2.11
N LYS A 199 17.15 9.63 2.25
CA LYS A 199 16.87 10.86 3.01
C LYS A 199 15.78 11.71 2.38
N GLN A 200 15.50 11.53 1.09
CA GLN A 200 14.41 12.21 0.40
C GLN A 200 13.03 11.82 0.94
N ALA A 201 12.90 10.70 1.66
CA ALA A 201 11.66 10.34 2.34
C ALA A 201 11.20 11.37 3.40
N GLN A 202 12.13 12.20 3.93
CA GLN A 202 11.82 13.32 4.82
C GLN A 202 11.67 14.67 4.07
N ASN A 203 11.84 14.68 2.75
CA ASN A 203 11.76 15.87 1.92
C ASN A 203 10.47 15.90 1.11
N THR A 204 9.47 16.62 1.58
CA THR A 204 8.18 16.77 0.86
C THR A 204 8.30 17.51 -0.48
N GLY A 205 9.46 18.06 -0.82
CA GLY A 205 9.77 18.62 -2.15
C GLY A 205 9.97 17.57 -3.24
N THR A 206 10.08 16.29 -2.89
CA THR A 206 10.14 15.14 -3.80
C THR A 206 9.00 14.17 -3.48
N HIS A 207 8.72 13.19 -4.37
CA HIS A 207 7.73 12.16 -4.10
C HIS A 207 8.34 10.90 -3.43
N PHE A 208 9.66 10.85 -3.26
CA PHE A 208 10.32 9.67 -2.69
C PHE A 208 9.87 9.39 -1.26
N GLY A 209 9.56 8.11 -0.99
CA GLY A 209 9.12 7.68 0.33
C GLY A 209 7.78 8.26 0.76
N SER A 210 6.83 8.38 -0.16
CA SER A 210 5.52 8.98 0.10
C SER A 210 4.36 8.08 -0.34
N VAL A 211 3.21 8.27 0.30
CA VAL A 211 1.90 7.92 -0.26
C VAL A 211 1.33 9.18 -0.90
N LEU A 212 0.90 9.07 -2.13
CA LEU A 212 0.25 10.13 -2.90
C LEU A 212 -1.25 9.91 -2.91
N ARG A 213 -2.03 11.00 -2.98
CA ARG A 213 -3.47 10.95 -3.28
C ARG A 213 -3.71 11.74 -4.56
N LEU A 214 -4.30 11.07 -5.53
CA LEU A 214 -4.50 11.55 -6.89
C LEU A 214 -5.99 11.47 -7.27
N THR A 215 -6.43 12.36 -8.12
CA THR A 215 -7.68 12.20 -8.87
C THR A 215 -7.55 11.06 -9.89
N ASP A 216 -8.65 10.63 -10.46
CA ASP A 216 -8.69 9.57 -11.48
C ASP A 216 -7.89 9.91 -12.76
N ASP A 217 -7.60 11.20 -12.99
CA ASP A 217 -6.77 11.71 -14.08
C ASP A 217 -5.33 12.10 -13.63
N GLY A 218 -4.93 11.70 -12.42
CA GLY A 218 -3.54 11.81 -11.94
C GLY A 218 -3.15 13.16 -11.34
N ARG A 219 -4.09 14.06 -11.07
CA ARG A 219 -3.83 15.37 -10.45
C ARG A 219 -3.96 15.31 -8.93
N ALA A 220 -3.34 16.27 -8.24
CA ALA A 220 -3.53 16.44 -6.81
C ALA A 220 -4.95 16.97 -6.51
N PRO A 221 -5.76 16.32 -5.66
CA PRO A 221 -6.98 16.91 -5.11
C PRO A 221 -6.70 18.21 -4.35
N ALA A 222 -7.61 19.17 -4.42
CA ALA A 222 -7.43 20.49 -3.81
C ALA A 222 -7.36 20.45 -2.27
N ASP A 223 -7.89 19.41 -1.66
CA ASP A 223 -7.93 19.18 -0.21
C ASP A 223 -6.79 18.28 0.31
N ASN A 224 -5.79 17.99 -0.53
CA ASN A 224 -4.60 17.25 -0.07
C ASN A 224 -3.83 18.02 1.00
N PRO A 225 -3.21 17.30 1.98
CA PRO A 225 -2.59 17.94 3.16
C PRO A 225 -1.45 18.91 2.83
N PHE A 226 -0.81 18.77 1.66
CA PHE A 226 0.35 19.59 1.27
C PHE A 226 0.05 20.61 0.16
N VAL A 227 -1.19 20.71 -0.30
CA VAL A 227 -1.60 21.76 -1.25
C VAL A 227 -1.37 23.15 -0.62
N GLY A 228 -0.73 24.04 -1.38
CA GLY A 228 -0.42 25.40 -0.93
C GLY A 228 0.74 25.51 0.07
N LYS A 229 1.37 24.39 0.47
CA LYS A 229 2.59 24.44 1.30
C LYS A 229 3.81 24.72 0.42
N PRO A 230 4.56 25.83 0.69
CA PRO A 230 5.73 26.17 -0.12
C PRO A 230 6.76 25.05 -0.15
N GLY A 231 7.23 24.71 -1.35
CA GLY A 231 8.26 23.69 -1.56
C GLY A 231 7.80 22.24 -1.44
N ALA A 232 6.55 21.98 -1.07
CA ALA A 232 6.02 20.62 -1.00
C ALA A 232 5.29 20.21 -2.31
N LYS A 233 5.35 18.92 -2.63
CA LYS A 233 4.56 18.33 -3.72
C LYS A 233 3.09 18.21 -3.28
N PRO A 234 2.15 18.79 -4.04
CA PRO A 234 0.73 18.81 -3.65
C PRO A 234 0.06 17.42 -3.65
N GLU A 235 0.64 16.45 -4.35
CA GLU A 235 0.13 15.08 -4.44
C GLU A 235 0.35 14.28 -3.15
N ILE A 236 1.26 14.70 -2.27
CA ILE A 236 1.63 13.95 -1.06
C ILE A 236 0.43 13.87 -0.11
N TYR A 237 0.15 12.63 0.33
CA TYR A 237 -0.84 12.31 1.36
C TYR A 237 -0.16 12.02 2.70
N SER A 238 0.92 11.22 2.70
CA SER A 238 1.81 10.97 3.85
C SER A 238 3.24 10.78 3.35
N TYR A 239 4.22 10.86 4.25
CA TYR A 239 5.64 10.77 3.89
C TYR A 239 6.46 10.07 4.98
N GLY A 240 7.75 9.90 4.75
CA GLY A 240 8.63 9.21 5.70
C GLY A 240 8.51 7.68 5.60
N HIS A 241 8.20 7.16 4.42
CA HIS A 241 8.13 5.73 4.12
C HIS A 241 9.39 5.24 3.43
N ARG A 242 9.72 3.95 3.64
CA ARG A 242 10.81 3.32 2.91
C ARG A 242 10.34 2.70 1.60
N ASN A 243 9.48 1.69 1.64
CA ASN A 243 9.04 0.98 0.44
C ASN A 243 7.75 0.18 0.70
N ILE A 244 6.62 0.85 0.68
CA ILE A 244 5.31 0.22 0.84
C ILE A 244 5.05 -0.76 -0.30
N GLN A 245 4.72 -2.01 0.03
CA GLN A 245 4.41 -3.09 -0.92
C GLN A 245 2.95 -3.53 -0.88
N GLY A 246 2.31 -3.44 0.26
CA GLY A 246 0.89 -3.69 0.45
C GLY A 246 0.19 -2.47 1.03
N MET A 247 -1.00 -2.16 0.54
CA MET A 247 -1.85 -1.11 1.07
C MET A 247 -3.30 -1.49 0.85
N VAL A 248 -4.15 -1.28 1.85
CA VAL A 248 -5.57 -1.63 1.78
C VAL A 248 -6.41 -0.66 2.61
N ARG A 249 -7.60 -0.36 2.14
CA ARG A 249 -8.64 0.31 2.93
C ARG A 249 -9.52 -0.74 3.58
N HIS A 250 -9.64 -0.69 4.90
CA HIS A 250 -10.52 -1.59 5.64
C HIS A 250 -11.99 -1.22 5.34
N PRO A 251 -12.82 -2.16 4.88
CA PRO A 251 -14.18 -1.85 4.39
C PRO A 251 -15.09 -1.27 5.46
N ASP A 252 -15.04 -1.80 6.68
CA ASP A 252 -15.95 -1.41 7.76
C ASP A 252 -15.51 -0.12 8.47
N SER A 253 -14.20 0.02 8.78
CA SER A 253 -13.69 1.19 9.51
C SER A 253 -13.27 2.35 8.61
N GLY A 254 -13.03 2.10 7.32
CA GLY A 254 -12.48 3.08 6.38
C GLY A 254 -11.01 3.41 6.58
N ARG A 255 -10.34 2.85 7.60
CA ARG A 255 -8.92 3.06 7.87
C ARG A 255 -8.06 2.46 6.77
N ILE A 256 -6.92 3.09 6.52
CA ILE A 256 -5.97 2.64 5.52
C ILE A 256 -4.78 2.04 6.23
N TYR A 257 -4.44 0.81 5.85
CA TYR A 257 -3.27 0.10 6.36
C TYR A 257 -2.28 -0.15 5.24
N ALA A 258 -0.98 -0.05 5.57
CA ALA A 258 0.10 -0.36 4.65
C ALA A 258 1.21 -1.12 5.37
N ASN A 259 1.80 -2.09 4.66
CA ASN A 259 3.02 -2.73 5.11
C ASN A 259 4.21 -2.23 4.27
N GLU A 260 5.37 -2.17 4.87
CA GLU A 260 6.58 -1.74 4.19
C GLU A 260 7.83 -2.48 4.64
N HIS A 261 8.79 -2.59 3.71
CA HIS A 261 10.08 -3.19 4.02
C HIS A 261 10.94 -2.28 4.89
N GLY A 262 11.45 -2.83 5.98
CA GLY A 262 12.67 -2.35 6.60
C GLY A 262 13.91 -2.73 5.76
N SER A 263 15.09 -2.54 6.32
CA SER A 263 16.33 -3.00 5.73
C SER A 263 16.70 -4.38 6.31
N ARG A 264 17.57 -4.47 7.29
CA ARG A 264 17.83 -5.69 8.00
C ARG A 264 17.01 -5.73 9.31
N GLY A 265 15.78 -6.26 9.23
CA GLY A 265 14.75 -6.11 10.25
C GLY A 265 14.03 -4.76 10.17
N GLY A 266 13.02 -4.57 11.01
CA GLY A 266 12.25 -3.34 11.07
C GLY A 266 11.30 -3.16 9.88
N ASP A 267 10.77 -4.24 9.30
CA ASP A 267 9.59 -4.17 8.45
C ASP A 267 8.40 -3.69 9.31
N GLU A 268 7.47 -2.97 8.73
CA GLU A 268 6.40 -2.31 9.49
C GLU A 268 5.02 -2.55 8.90
N LEU A 269 4.01 -2.57 9.78
CA LEU A 269 2.62 -2.34 9.44
C LEU A 269 2.19 -1.00 10.02
N ASN A 270 1.69 -0.11 9.18
CA ASN A 270 1.28 1.24 9.51
C ASN A 270 -0.21 1.49 9.24
N GLU A 271 -0.88 2.30 10.06
CA GLU A 271 -2.14 2.96 9.70
C GLU A 271 -1.81 4.29 9.02
N ILE A 272 -2.20 4.45 7.76
CA ILE A 272 -1.86 5.62 6.95
C ILE A 272 -2.86 6.74 7.15
N ARG A 273 -2.38 7.93 7.53
CA ARG A 273 -3.17 9.14 7.80
C ARG A 273 -2.69 10.32 6.97
N PRO A 274 -3.60 11.24 6.61
CA PRO A 274 -3.25 12.41 5.83
C PRO A 274 -2.33 13.36 6.61
N GLY A 275 -1.22 13.76 5.97
CA GLY A 275 -0.27 14.72 6.53
C GLY A 275 0.79 14.14 7.46
N ASP A 276 0.67 12.87 7.87
CA ASP A 276 1.56 12.26 8.83
C ASP A 276 2.93 11.92 8.25
N ASN A 277 3.96 12.01 9.13
CA ASN A 277 5.32 11.55 8.90
C ASN A 277 5.54 10.20 9.59
N TYR A 278 6.05 9.20 8.86
CA TYR A 278 6.33 7.85 9.35
C TYR A 278 7.82 7.63 9.69
N GLY A 279 8.65 8.66 9.55
CA GLY A 279 9.96 8.79 10.18
C GLY A 279 11.14 8.25 9.40
N TRP A 280 10.96 7.35 8.42
CA TRP A 280 12.07 6.82 7.64
C TRP A 280 12.91 7.93 6.97
N PRO A 281 14.25 7.89 6.99
CA PRO A 281 15.14 6.95 7.68
C PRO A 281 15.59 7.41 9.07
N GLU A 282 15.09 8.55 9.58
CA GLU A 282 15.53 9.18 10.83
C GLU A 282 15.00 8.47 12.07
N VAL A 283 13.79 7.90 11.97
CA VAL A 283 13.13 7.11 13.00
C VAL A 283 12.83 5.74 12.42
N THR A 284 13.50 4.70 12.91
CA THR A 284 13.36 3.33 12.37
C THR A 284 13.91 2.28 13.31
N TYR A 285 13.38 1.06 13.22
CA TYR A 285 13.87 -0.14 13.90
C TYR A 285 14.89 -0.92 13.06
N SER A 286 15.24 -0.42 11.86
CA SER A 286 16.07 -1.14 10.89
C SER A 286 17.56 -0.97 11.14
N ASN A 287 18.31 -2.03 10.82
CA ASN A 287 19.76 -1.99 10.69
C ASN A 287 20.16 -1.91 9.22
N GLU A 288 21.37 -1.43 8.96
CA GLU A 288 22.00 -1.57 7.65
C GLU A 288 22.23 -3.05 7.30
N TYR A 289 22.28 -3.40 6.03
CA TYR A 289 22.58 -4.77 5.61
C TYR A 289 23.96 -5.24 6.07
N TRP A 290 24.91 -4.31 6.23
CA TRP A 290 26.26 -4.58 6.74
C TRP A 290 26.42 -4.49 8.26
N GLY A 291 25.34 -4.19 9.01
CA GLY A 291 25.29 -4.43 10.45
C GLY A 291 24.82 -3.30 11.35
N PRO A 292 25.32 -2.04 11.28
CA PRO A 292 24.97 -1.01 12.26
C PRO A 292 23.51 -0.56 12.11
N ARG A 293 22.98 0.07 13.17
CA ARG A 293 21.68 0.75 13.10
C ARG A 293 21.69 1.85 12.06
N ILE A 294 20.56 2.03 11.38
CA ILE A 294 20.35 3.17 10.48
C ILE A 294 20.13 4.44 11.30
N SER A 295 19.38 4.33 12.39
CA SER A 295 19.14 5.38 13.38
C SER A 295 19.11 4.79 14.79
N GLU A 296 19.56 5.56 15.76
CA GLU A 296 19.38 5.22 17.17
C GLU A 296 17.99 5.59 17.70
N VAL A 297 17.21 6.34 16.90
CA VAL A 297 15.87 6.80 17.25
C VAL A 297 14.84 5.84 16.66
N THR A 298 14.04 5.22 17.52
CA THR A 298 12.94 4.32 17.13
C THR A 298 11.56 4.96 17.30
N GLN A 299 11.49 6.08 18.04
CA GLN A 299 10.25 6.82 18.29
C GLN A 299 10.55 8.31 18.42
N ARG A 300 9.62 9.15 17.94
CA ARG A 300 9.70 10.61 18.05
C ARG A 300 8.27 11.19 18.11
N PRO A 301 8.01 12.24 18.93
CA PRO A 301 6.64 12.74 19.11
C PRO A 301 5.96 13.30 17.85
N ASP A 302 6.73 13.72 16.86
CA ASP A 302 6.27 14.24 15.57
C ASP A 302 6.19 13.17 14.46
N VAL A 303 6.35 11.89 14.83
CA VAL A 303 6.32 10.75 13.92
C VAL A 303 5.23 9.78 14.34
N THR A 304 4.43 9.34 13.38
CA THR A 304 3.44 8.29 13.58
C THR A 304 4.14 6.94 13.59
N GLY A 305 4.08 6.24 14.72
CA GLY A 305 4.71 4.93 14.89
C GLY A 305 3.91 3.79 14.25
N PRO A 306 4.57 2.67 13.94
CA PRO A 306 3.94 1.48 13.38
C PRO A 306 3.02 0.76 14.38
N LEU A 307 2.06 0.00 13.85
CA LEU A 307 1.23 -0.94 14.62
C LEU A 307 1.97 -2.25 14.94
N VAL A 308 2.83 -2.69 14.02
CA VAL A 308 3.67 -3.89 14.14
C VAL A 308 5.03 -3.60 13.56
N VAL A 309 6.06 -4.16 14.18
CA VAL A 309 7.45 -4.19 13.69
C VAL A 309 7.91 -5.64 13.61
N TRP A 310 8.39 -6.06 12.44
CA TRP A 310 8.93 -7.41 12.24
C TRP A 310 10.45 -7.41 12.19
N THR A 311 11.04 -8.19 13.09
CA THR A 311 12.48 -8.45 13.12
C THR A 311 12.71 -9.95 13.45
N PRO A 312 13.38 -10.70 12.56
CA PRO A 312 14.03 -10.29 11.31
C PRO A 312 13.06 -9.88 10.22
N SER A 313 13.57 -9.16 9.19
CA SER A 313 12.76 -8.76 8.02
C SER A 313 12.14 -9.98 7.34
N LYS A 314 10.84 -9.92 7.12
CA LYS A 314 10.04 -10.94 6.42
C LYS A 314 9.80 -10.60 4.95
N ALA A 315 10.16 -9.36 4.57
CA ALA A 315 9.87 -8.75 3.29
C ALA A 315 8.35 -8.77 2.98
N PRO A 316 7.54 -7.99 3.73
CA PRO A 316 6.10 -7.93 3.53
C PRO A 316 5.76 -7.48 2.10
N SER A 317 4.65 -7.98 1.59
CA SER A 317 4.24 -7.78 0.19
C SER A 317 2.78 -7.35 0.10
N GLY A 318 1.93 -7.99 -0.72
CA GLY A 318 0.52 -7.65 -0.79
C GLY A 318 -0.18 -7.68 0.57
N LEU A 319 -1.18 -6.83 0.72
CA LEU A 319 -1.98 -6.68 1.94
C LEU A 319 -3.46 -6.63 1.58
N THR A 320 -4.28 -7.39 2.29
CA THR A 320 -5.74 -7.37 2.13
C THR A 320 -6.45 -7.50 3.47
N VAL A 321 -7.74 -7.16 3.49
CA VAL A 321 -8.64 -7.46 4.61
C VAL A 321 -9.44 -8.70 4.25
N TYR A 322 -9.51 -9.67 5.14
CA TYR A 322 -10.34 -10.84 4.89
C TYR A 322 -11.83 -10.48 5.03
N THR A 323 -12.58 -10.61 3.93
CA THR A 323 -14.02 -10.33 3.88
C THR A 323 -14.85 -11.57 3.53
N GLY A 324 -14.17 -12.72 3.34
CA GLY A 324 -14.79 -13.97 2.95
C GLY A 324 -15.64 -14.63 4.03
N LYS A 325 -16.26 -15.76 3.67
CA LYS A 325 -17.13 -16.55 4.55
C LYS A 325 -16.53 -17.91 4.95
N ARG A 326 -15.50 -18.38 4.21
CA ARG A 326 -14.91 -19.72 4.43
C ARG A 326 -14.19 -19.82 5.77
N PHE A 327 -13.57 -18.74 6.21
CA PHE A 327 -12.90 -18.63 7.50
C PHE A 327 -13.58 -17.53 8.34
N PRO A 328 -14.73 -17.80 8.98
CA PRO A 328 -15.54 -16.77 9.65
C PRO A 328 -14.78 -16.00 10.74
N HIS A 329 -13.84 -16.68 11.42
CA HIS A 329 -13.00 -16.10 12.48
C HIS A 329 -11.85 -15.21 11.95
N TRP A 330 -11.62 -15.16 10.64
CA TRP A 330 -10.65 -14.23 10.01
C TRP A 330 -11.30 -12.93 9.55
N ARG A 331 -12.64 -12.84 9.62
CA ARG A 331 -13.36 -11.69 9.06
C ARG A 331 -12.93 -10.39 9.75
N GLY A 332 -12.47 -9.42 8.92
CA GLY A 332 -11.96 -8.14 9.39
C GLY A 332 -10.45 -8.13 9.70
N ASP A 333 -9.80 -9.29 9.70
CA ASP A 333 -8.35 -9.36 9.91
C ASP A 333 -7.57 -8.92 8.67
N LEU A 334 -6.36 -8.41 8.92
CA LEU A 334 -5.41 -8.10 7.86
C LEU A 334 -4.60 -9.36 7.50
N LEU A 335 -4.38 -9.54 6.21
CA LEU A 335 -3.53 -10.61 5.67
C LEU A 335 -2.39 -9.99 4.88
N SER A 336 -1.16 -10.15 5.37
CA SER A 336 0.06 -9.63 4.77
C SER A 336 0.91 -10.76 4.21
N GLY A 337 1.19 -10.73 2.92
CA GLY A 337 2.14 -11.66 2.32
C GLY A 337 3.57 -11.39 2.78
N ALA A 338 4.42 -12.41 2.76
CA ALA A 338 5.85 -12.33 3.06
C ALA A 338 6.68 -13.07 2.01
N LEU A 339 7.57 -12.34 1.35
CA LEU A 339 8.42 -12.90 0.29
C LEU A 339 9.51 -13.80 0.84
N LYS A 340 10.19 -13.37 1.91
CA LYS A 340 11.37 -14.06 2.43
C LYS A 340 11.00 -15.33 3.19
N PHE A 341 9.96 -15.27 4.02
CA PHE A 341 9.54 -16.40 4.84
C PHE A 341 8.51 -17.31 4.15
N GLN A 342 8.06 -16.96 2.92
CA GLN A 342 7.17 -17.78 2.11
C GLN A 342 5.84 -18.10 2.83
N GLU A 343 5.27 -17.09 3.48
CA GLU A 343 4.10 -17.23 4.33
C GLU A 343 3.15 -16.01 4.19
N ILE A 344 1.97 -16.13 4.75
CA ILE A 344 1.04 -15.03 4.98
C ILE A 344 0.96 -14.82 6.49
N HIS A 345 0.98 -13.55 6.91
CA HIS A 345 0.71 -13.15 8.28
C HIS A 345 -0.75 -12.74 8.40
N ARG A 346 -1.52 -13.43 9.23
CA ARG A 346 -2.84 -12.99 9.65
C ARG A 346 -2.70 -12.18 10.93
N LEU A 347 -3.16 -10.93 10.88
CA LEU A 347 -3.09 -9.98 11.97
C LEU A 347 -4.50 -9.70 12.45
N HIS A 348 -4.84 -10.17 13.66
CA HIS A 348 -6.14 -9.96 14.25
C HIS A 348 -6.30 -8.50 14.72
N LEU A 349 -7.32 -7.83 14.18
CA LEU A 349 -7.54 -6.39 14.35
C LEU A 349 -8.72 -6.13 15.26
N GLU A 350 -8.47 -5.53 16.43
CA GLU A 350 -9.51 -5.06 17.35
C GLU A 350 -9.34 -3.57 17.66
N GLY A 351 -10.40 -2.78 17.44
CA GLY A 351 -10.38 -1.34 17.74
C GLY A 351 -9.28 -0.55 17.05
N GLY A 352 -8.73 -1.06 15.94
CA GLY A 352 -7.63 -0.47 15.19
C GLY A 352 -6.24 -0.81 15.73
N ARG A 353 -6.14 -1.79 16.63
CA ARG A 353 -4.88 -2.34 17.15
C ARG A 353 -4.73 -3.79 16.74
N ILE A 354 -3.52 -4.23 16.50
CA ILE A 354 -3.21 -5.65 16.29
C ILE A 354 -3.09 -6.28 17.67
N VAL A 355 -3.94 -7.27 17.95
CA VAL A 355 -4.02 -7.95 19.24
C VAL A 355 -3.48 -9.37 19.19
N ASP A 356 -3.38 -9.96 18.01
CA ASP A 356 -2.81 -11.30 17.80
C ASP A 356 -2.28 -11.44 16.37
N GLU A 357 -1.33 -12.34 16.17
CA GLU A 357 -0.70 -12.62 14.88
C GLU A 357 -0.42 -14.12 14.74
N GLU A 358 -0.79 -14.70 13.59
CA GLU A 358 -0.44 -16.06 13.22
C GLU A 358 0.07 -16.15 11.79
N LYS A 359 0.74 -17.25 11.42
CA LYS A 359 1.30 -17.44 10.09
C LYS A 359 0.66 -18.61 9.35
N LEU A 360 0.47 -18.44 8.04
CA LEU A 360 0.09 -19.46 7.09
C LEU A 360 1.32 -19.78 6.20
N GLY A 361 1.97 -20.91 6.41
CA GLY A 361 3.14 -21.32 5.64
C GLY A 361 2.75 -21.79 4.23
N VAL A 362 2.94 -20.93 3.23
CA VAL A 362 2.61 -21.21 1.82
C VAL A 362 3.68 -22.06 1.15
N GLY A 363 4.95 -21.92 1.58
CA GLY A 363 6.09 -22.63 1.00
C GLY A 363 6.63 -22.04 -0.30
N GLU A 364 6.04 -20.95 -0.79
CA GLU A 364 6.49 -20.15 -1.93
C GLU A 364 6.54 -18.68 -1.55
N ARG A 365 7.40 -17.89 -2.20
CA ARG A 365 7.49 -16.43 -1.97
C ARG A 365 6.15 -15.78 -2.29
N VAL A 366 5.46 -15.27 -1.28
CA VAL A 366 4.15 -14.61 -1.45
C VAL A 366 4.37 -13.18 -1.94
N ARG A 367 3.88 -12.86 -3.14
CA ARG A 367 3.98 -11.52 -3.73
C ARG A 367 2.75 -10.68 -3.50
N ASP A 368 1.57 -11.26 -3.67
CA ASP A 368 0.32 -10.52 -3.46
C ASP A 368 -0.72 -11.41 -2.78
N VAL A 369 -1.59 -10.78 -2.03
CA VAL A 369 -2.70 -11.41 -1.32
C VAL A 369 -3.94 -10.58 -1.60
N ARG A 370 -4.98 -11.20 -2.18
CA ARG A 370 -6.20 -10.50 -2.61
C ARG A 370 -7.46 -11.32 -2.34
N MET A 371 -8.53 -10.63 -2.00
CA MET A 371 -9.87 -11.22 -2.02
C MET A 371 -10.39 -11.27 -3.46
N GLY A 372 -10.92 -12.42 -3.85
CA GLY A 372 -11.64 -12.58 -5.11
C GLY A 372 -13.10 -12.15 -5.00
N PRO A 373 -13.80 -11.95 -6.14
CA PRO A 373 -15.21 -11.57 -6.18
C PRO A 373 -16.13 -12.68 -5.66
N ASP A 374 -15.64 -13.90 -5.62
CA ASP A 374 -16.29 -15.09 -5.03
C ASP A 374 -16.16 -15.17 -3.50
N GLY A 375 -15.41 -14.22 -2.89
CA GLY A 375 -15.11 -14.19 -1.46
C GLY A 375 -14.00 -15.14 -1.02
N GLU A 376 -13.27 -15.72 -1.97
CA GLU A 376 -12.10 -16.55 -1.70
C GLU A 376 -10.83 -15.69 -1.57
N LEU A 377 -9.85 -16.23 -0.84
CA LEU A 377 -8.55 -15.61 -0.70
C LEU A 377 -7.59 -16.14 -1.76
N TYR A 378 -6.95 -15.25 -2.50
CA TYR A 378 -6.01 -15.58 -3.56
C TYR A 378 -4.61 -15.04 -3.25
N VAL A 379 -3.61 -15.76 -3.75
CA VAL A 379 -2.18 -15.50 -3.50
C VAL A 379 -1.41 -15.60 -4.82
N LEU A 380 -0.59 -14.61 -5.12
CA LEU A 380 0.42 -14.67 -6.18
C LEU A 380 1.78 -15.05 -5.60
N THR A 381 2.50 -15.95 -6.25
CA THR A 381 3.84 -16.37 -5.85
C THR A 381 4.92 -15.79 -6.77
N ASP A 382 5.98 -15.19 -6.19
CA ASP A 382 7.07 -14.54 -6.93
C ASP A 382 8.13 -15.56 -7.34
N ALA A 383 7.95 -16.13 -8.52
CA ALA A 383 8.91 -17.03 -9.15
C ALA A 383 8.89 -16.86 -10.68
N ALA A 384 9.95 -17.33 -11.36
CA ALA A 384 9.99 -17.37 -12.83
C ALA A 384 8.83 -18.21 -13.41
N ASN A 385 8.38 -19.23 -12.69
CA ASN A 385 7.18 -20.02 -12.94
C ASN A 385 6.21 -19.86 -11.78
N GLY A 386 5.81 -18.61 -11.51
CA GLY A 386 4.89 -18.24 -10.44
C GLY A 386 3.47 -18.74 -10.67
N ALA A 387 2.69 -18.68 -9.62
CA ALA A 387 1.32 -19.20 -9.58
C ALA A 387 0.33 -18.17 -9.02
N LEU A 388 -0.93 -18.36 -9.40
CA LEU A 388 -2.08 -17.90 -8.62
C LEU A 388 -2.60 -19.11 -7.83
N LEU A 389 -2.59 -18.97 -6.51
CA LEU A 389 -3.12 -19.95 -5.57
C LEU A 389 -4.43 -19.45 -4.99
N ARG A 390 -5.26 -20.36 -4.50
CA ARG A 390 -6.46 -20.09 -3.72
C ARG A 390 -6.34 -20.75 -2.35
N ILE A 391 -6.66 -20.02 -1.28
CA ILE A 391 -6.66 -20.55 0.09
C ILE A 391 -8.06 -21.02 0.44
N VAL A 392 -8.16 -22.28 0.80
CA VAL A 392 -9.43 -22.96 1.10
C VAL A 392 -9.34 -23.73 2.42
N PRO A 393 -10.46 -24.01 3.10
CA PRO A 393 -10.47 -24.93 4.24
C PRO A 393 -9.98 -26.33 3.85
N ASP A 394 -9.39 -27.05 4.83
CA ASP A 394 -8.99 -28.46 4.68
C ASP A 394 -10.18 -29.38 4.39
#